data_c01f68ef4db1d52f2816ec51cdca7cfe
#
_entry.id   c01f68ef4db1d52f2816ec51cdca7cfe
#
_cell.length_a   1.000
_cell.length_b   1.000
_cell.length_c   1.000
_cell.angle_alpha   90.00
_cell.angle_beta   90.00
_cell.angle_gamma   90.00
#
_symmetry.space_group_name_H-M   'P 1'
#
loop_
_entity.id
_entity.type
_entity.pdbx_description
1 polymer ?
#
loop_
_entity_poly.entity_id
_entity_poly.type
_entity_poly.pdbx_seq_one_letter_code
_entity_poly.pdbx_strand_id
1 'polypeptide(L)'
;PRENLSFALSLRGLKIAKKKIDTSLDSFDLLASADKPISIFSKGMLQRLKLVFADLAPWNLLLFDEPFSGLDSNGIEIIERQLNNWKKNNKSIIMVLHDESIAQKYADRKLIISSGKIVQS
;
A
#
# COMPACT_ATOMS: atom_id res chain seq x y z
N PRO A 1 1.15 -15.88 -0.91
CA PRO A 1 1.60 -14.50 -1.19
C PRO A 1 2.91 -14.44 -1.96
N ARG A 2 3.97 -15.13 -1.51
CA ARG A 2 5.29 -15.08 -2.16
C ARG A 2 5.23 -15.46 -3.63
N GLU A 3 4.63 -16.59 -3.98
CA GLU A 3 4.45 -17.03 -5.36
C GLU A 3 3.58 -16.08 -6.17
N ASN A 4 2.47 -15.60 -5.57
CA ASN A 4 1.59 -14.64 -6.22
C ASN A 4 2.30 -13.33 -6.56
N LEU A 5 3.11 -12.80 -5.63
CA LEU A 5 3.92 -11.61 -5.87
C LEU A 5 4.96 -11.86 -6.96
N SER A 6 5.71 -12.97 -6.87
CA SER A 6 6.70 -13.34 -7.88
C SER A 6 6.07 -13.46 -9.26
N PHE A 7 4.94 -14.15 -9.37
CA PHE A 7 4.20 -14.31 -10.62
C PHE A 7 3.70 -12.97 -11.16
N ALA A 8 3.00 -12.18 -10.35
CA ALA A 8 2.44 -10.90 -10.76
C ALA A 8 3.52 -9.88 -11.20
N LEU A 9 4.68 -9.87 -10.52
CA LEU A 9 5.82 -9.05 -10.90
C LEU A 9 6.47 -9.55 -12.21
N SER A 10 6.55 -10.87 -12.40
CA SER A 10 7.10 -11.46 -13.62
C SER A 10 6.27 -11.13 -14.86
N LEU A 11 4.94 -11.05 -14.74
CA LEU A 11 4.04 -10.60 -15.81
C LEU A 11 4.31 -9.15 -16.25
N ARG A 12 4.93 -8.36 -15.39
CA ARG A 12 5.39 -6.98 -15.68
C ARG A 12 6.85 -6.92 -16.14
N GLY A 13 7.46 -8.06 -16.42
CA GLY A 13 8.87 -8.15 -16.81
C GLY A 13 9.86 -7.95 -15.66
N LEU A 14 9.38 -7.94 -14.39
CA LEU A 14 10.22 -7.71 -13.22
C LEU A 14 10.65 -9.05 -12.61
N LYS A 15 11.95 -9.30 -12.56
CA LYS A 15 12.53 -10.42 -11.84
C LYS A 15 13.04 -9.95 -10.49
N ILE A 16 12.28 -10.23 -9.43
CA ILE A 16 12.60 -9.82 -8.07
C ILE A 16 13.15 -11.02 -7.30
N ALA A 17 14.30 -10.86 -6.65
CA ALA A 17 14.89 -11.91 -5.84
C ALA A 17 13.98 -12.25 -4.63
N LYS A 18 13.89 -13.55 -4.28
CA LYS A 18 13.10 -14.04 -3.15
C LYS A 18 13.38 -13.24 -1.86
N LYS A 19 14.65 -12.99 -1.56
CA LYS A 19 15.05 -12.20 -0.39
C LYS A 19 14.40 -10.81 -0.35
N LYS A 20 14.28 -10.14 -1.50
CA LYS A 20 13.64 -8.81 -1.57
C LYS A 20 12.13 -8.91 -1.35
N ILE A 21 11.48 -9.96 -1.89
CA ILE A 21 10.07 -10.24 -1.63
C ILE A 21 9.85 -10.50 -0.14
N ASP A 22 10.70 -11.32 0.49
CA ASP A 22 10.59 -11.66 1.92
C ASP A 22 10.81 -10.42 2.80
N THR A 23 11.80 -9.56 2.47
CA THR A 23 12.02 -8.29 3.18
C THR A 23 10.80 -7.36 3.08
N SER A 24 10.20 -7.25 1.91
CA SER A 24 8.99 -6.44 1.75
C SER A 24 7.80 -7.05 2.49
N LEU A 25 7.57 -8.37 2.41
CA LEU A 25 6.54 -9.05 3.21
C LEU A 25 6.72 -8.82 4.71
N ASP A 26 7.95 -8.85 5.21
CA ASP A 26 8.27 -8.58 6.61
C ASP A 26 7.93 -7.14 7.01
N SER A 27 8.25 -6.17 6.18
CA SER A 27 7.94 -4.75 6.44
C SER A 27 6.44 -4.45 6.54
N PHE A 28 5.59 -5.32 5.98
CA PHE A 28 4.12 -5.26 6.06
C PHE A 28 3.52 -6.30 7.02
N ASP A 29 4.35 -6.97 7.86
CA ASP A 29 3.91 -7.99 8.83
C ASP A 29 3.14 -9.15 8.16
N LEU A 30 3.67 -9.63 7.04
CA LEU A 30 3.09 -10.74 6.27
C LEU A 30 4.07 -11.90 6.05
N LEU A 31 5.33 -11.81 6.52
CA LEU A 31 6.35 -12.83 6.27
C LEU A 31 5.96 -14.19 6.86
N ALA A 32 5.38 -14.24 8.06
CA ALA A 32 4.91 -15.47 8.70
C ALA A 32 3.77 -16.16 7.93
N SER A 33 3.14 -15.45 6.99
CA SER A 33 2.08 -15.97 6.12
C SER A 33 2.48 -16.04 4.65
N ALA A 34 3.77 -15.89 4.35
CA ALA A 34 4.29 -15.80 2.99
C ALA A 34 3.94 -17.00 2.09
N ASP A 35 3.83 -18.19 2.65
CA ASP A 35 3.55 -19.44 1.93
C ASP A 35 2.13 -19.98 2.18
N LYS A 36 1.28 -19.24 2.94
CA LYS A 36 -0.11 -19.62 3.17
C LYS A 36 -0.99 -19.24 1.98
N PRO A 37 -2.10 -19.94 1.72
CA PRO A 37 -3.05 -19.56 0.68
C PRO A 37 -3.65 -18.17 0.94
N ILE A 38 -3.76 -17.35 -0.11
CA ILE A 38 -4.39 -16.00 -0.02
C ILE A 38 -5.86 -16.10 0.40
N SER A 39 -6.53 -17.21 0.10
CA SER A 39 -7.93 -17.44 0.43
C SER A 39 -8.25 -17.36 1.93
N ILE A 40 -7.26 -17.54 2.80
CA ILE A 40 -7.44 -17.43 4.26
C ILE A 40 -7.06 -16.04 4.80
N PHE A 41 -6.66 -15.09 3.95
CA PHE A 41 -6.27 -13.77 4.38
C PHE A 41 -7.47 -12.93 4.81
N SER A 42 -7.33 -12.21 5.92
CA SER A 42 -8.27 -11.18 6.31
C SER A 42 -8.27 -10.02 5.30
N LYS A 43 -9.29 -9.18 5.35
CA LYS A 43 -9.36 -7.96 4.52
C LYS A 43 -8.12 -7.08 4.72
N GLY A 44 -7.68 -6.90 5.97
CA GLY A 44 -6.48 -6.12 6.29
C GLY A 44 -5.19 -6.77 5.77
N MET A 45 -5.06 -8.10 5.84
CA MET A 45 -3.91 -8.81 5.24
C MET A 45 -3.89 -8.64 3.72
N LEU A 46 -5.04 -8.73 3.05
CA LEU A 46 -5.14 -8.51 1.61
C LEU A 46 -4.76 -7.07 1.23
N GLN A 47 -5.20 -6.10 2.02
CA GLN A 47 -4.85 -4.70 1.82
C GLN A 47 -3.34 -4.50 1.94
N ARG A 48 -2.71 -5.02 2.98
CA ARG A 48 -1.26 -4.97 3.15
C ARG A 48 -0.51 -5.70 2.04
N LEU A 49 -1.02 -6.84 1.54
CA LEU A 49 -0.42 -7.56 0.43
C LEU A 49 -0.40 -6.76 -0.88
N LYS A 50 -1.46 -5.98 -1.16
CA LYS A 50 -1.47 -5.04 -2.31
C LYS A 50 -0.36 -4.00 -2.19
N LEU A 51 -0.08 -3.54 -0.97
CA LEU A 51 0.99 -2.58 -0.72
C LEU A 51 2.38 -3.19 -0.86
N VAL A 52 2.57 -4.45 -0.49
CA VAL A 52 3.81 -5.20 -0.77
C VAL A 52 4.08 -5.22 -2.28
N PHE A 53 3.04 -5.45 -3.10
CA PHE A 53 3.20 -5.41 -4.55
C PHE A 53 3.63 -4.01 -5.03
N ALA A 54 3.02 -2.96 -4.51
CA ALA A 54 3.40 -1.58 -4.81
C ALA A 54 4.85 -1.28 -4.36
N ASP A 55 5.26 -1.76 -3.18
CA ASP A 55 6.61 -1.55 -2.66
C ASP A 55 7.69 -2.20 -3.54
N LEU A 56 7.39 -3.36 -4.11
CA LEU A 56 8.32 -4.12 -4.97
C LEU A 56 8.37 -3.61 -6.41
N ALA A 57 7.32 -2.99 -6.91
CA ALA A 57 7.24 -2.49 -8.27
C ALA A 57 7.91 -1.09 -8.40
N PRO A 58 8.55 -0.77 -9.55
CA PRO A 58 9.03 0.59 -9.80
C PRO A 58 7.85 1.52 -10.10
N TRP A 59 7.80 2.66 -9.43
CA TRP A 59 6.82 3.73 -9.67
C TRP A 59 7.33 5.08 -9.16
N ASN A 60 6.82 6.16 -9.73
CA ASN A 60 7.03 7.53 -9.26
C ASN A 60 5.77 8.12 -8.65
N LEU A 61 4.60 7.67 -9.13
CA LEU A 61 3.29 8.06 -8.64
C LEU A 61 2.47 6.81 -8.30
N LEU A 62 1.90 6.79 -7.12
CA LEU A 62 0.99 5.74 -6.65
C LEU A 62 -0.40 6.34 -6.42
N LEU A 63 -1.41 5.68 -6.97
CA LEU A 63 -2.81 6.02 -6.73
C LEU A 63 -3.38 5.04 -5.72
N PHE A 64 -3.90 5.56 -4.61
CA PHE A 64 -4.47 4.80 -3.50
C PHE A 64 -5.93 5.15 -3.31
N ASP A 65 -6.77 4.14 -3.37
CA ASP A 65 -8.17 4.23 -3.02
C ASP A 65 -8.38 3.61 -1.63
N GLU A 66 -8.69 4.44 -0.66
CA GLU A 66 -8.95 4.08 0.75
C GLU A 66 -7.91 3.13 1.38
N PRO A 67 -6.63 3.48 1.44
CA PRO A 67 -5.58 2.57 1.90
C PRO A 67 -5.74 2.09 3.34
N PHE A 68 -6.48 2.81 4.18
CA PHE A 68 -6.69 2.50 5.60
C PHE A 68 -7.96 1.67 5.87
N SER A 69 -8.79 1.44 4.84
CA SER A 69 -10.06 0.71 5.01
C SER A 69 -9.84 -0.74 5.46
N GLY A 70 -10.54 -1.11 6.55
CA GLY A 70 -10.53 -2.49 7.08
C GLY A 70 -9.25 -2.90 7.79
N LEU A 71 -8.41 -1.94 8.18
CA LEU A 71 -7.22 -2.16 8.98
C LEU A 71 -7.54 -1.99 10.48
N ASP A 72 -6.85 -2.79 11.30
CA ASP A 72 -6.71 -2.55 12.73
C ASP A 72 -5.61 -1.51 13.01
N SER A 73 -5.42 -1.15 14.28
CA SER A 73 -4.41 -0.16 14.69
C SER A 73 -3.00 -0.53 14.23
N ASN A 74 -2.62 -1.80 14.33
CA ASN A 74 -1.32 -2.28 13.87
C ASN A 74 -1.17 -2.13 12.35
N GLY A 75 -2.21 -2.49 11.58
CA GLY A 75 -2.22 -2.31 10.12
C GLY A 75 -2.10 -0.84 9.70
N ILE A 76 -2.74 0.07 10.43
CA ILE A 76 -2.62 1.52 10.21
C ILE A 76 -1.18 1.97 10.44
N GLU A 77 -0.56 1.61 11.56
CA GLU A 77 0.84 1.97 11.87
C GLU A 77 1.83 1.46 10.81
N ILE A 78 1.61 0.25 10.30
CA ILE A 78 2.43 -0.31 9.22
C ILE A 78 2.33 0.56 7.96
N ILE A 79 1.11 0.93 7.56
CA ILE A 79 0.91 1.78 6.37
C ILE A 79 1.51 3.16 6.58
N GLU A 80 1.31 3.78 7.73
CA GLU A 80 1.91 5.08 8.08
C GLU A 80 3.43 5.06 7.92
N ARG A 81 4.07 4.03 8.45
CA ARG A 81 5.52 3.86 8.32
C ARG A 81 5.95 3.76 6.86
N GLN A 82 5.21 3.02 6.04
CA GLN A 82 5.54 2.86 4.62
C GLN A 82 5.29 4.14 3.82
N LEU A 83 4.20 4.86 4.07
CA LEU A 83 3.94 6.16 3.45
C LEU A 83 5.09 7.14 3.74
N ASN A 84 5.54 7.21 4.98
CA ASN A 84 6.66 8.04 5.38
C ASN A 84 7.97 7.62 4.68
N ASN A 85 8.20 6.31 4.54
CA ASN A 85 9.38 5.80 3.84
C ASN A 85 9.35 6.16 2.35
N TRP A 86 8.22 5.99 1.68
CA TRP A 86 8.06 6.35 0.27
C TRP A 86 8.20 7.86 0.05
N LYS A 87 7.63 8.67 0.94
CA LYS A 87 7.78 10.13 0.89
C LYS A 87 9.24 10.56 1.03
N LYS A 88 10.00 9.97 1.96
CA LYS A 88 11.45 10.21 2.12
C LYS A 88 12.25 9.83 0.86
N ASN A 89 11.75 8.87 0.07
CA ASN A 89 12.35 8.45 -1.19
C ASN A 89 11.79 9.22 -2.42
N ASN A 90 11.22 10.42 -2.21
CA ASN A 90 10.68 11.30 -3.25
C ASN A 90 9.60 10.65 -4.12
N LYS A 91 8.81 9.75 -3.55
CA LYS A 91 7.66 9.15 -4.21
C LYS A 91 6.43 10.04 -4.06
N SER A 92 5.66 10.18 -5.12
CA SER A 92 4.38 10.90 -5.11
C SER A 92 3.22 9.95 -4.88
N ILE A 93 2.27 10.34 -4.02
CA ILE A 93 1.10 9.51 -3.70
C ILE A 93 -0.15 10.38 -3.80
N ILE A 94 -1.16 9.89 -4.48
CA ILE A 94 -2.51 10.46 -4.48
C ILE A 94 -3.41 9.44 -3.76
N MET A 95 -4.08 9.88 -2.72
CA MET A 95 -5.00 9.04 -1.94
C MET A 95 -6.43 9.56 -2.04
N VAL A 96 -7.37 8.66 -2.24
CA VAL A 96 -8.80 8.94 -1.99
C VAL A 96 -9.10 8.54 -0.56
N LEU A 97 -9.65 9.47 0.22
CA LEU A 97 -9.96 9.28 1.64
C LEU A 97 -11.34 9.88 1.91
N HIS A 98 -12.14 9.19 2.74
CA HIS A 98 -13.42 9.71 3.23
C HIS A 98 -13.28 10.34 4.62
N ASP A 99 -12.24 10.00 5.37
CA ASP A 99 -11.97 10.56 6.69
C ASP A 99 -11.06 11.78 6.59
N GLU A 100 -11.60 12.95 6.95
CA GLU A 100 -10.87 14.21 6.88
C GLU A 100 -9.71 14.27 7.89
N SER A 101 -9.82 13.61 9.04
CA SER A 101 -8.77 13.57 10.05
C SER A 101 -7.53 12.84 9.54
N ILE A 102 -7.74 11.76 8.79
CA ILE A 102 -6.67 11.01 8.10
C ILE A 102 -6.05 11.89 7.00
N ALA A 103 -6.88 12.57 6.21
CA ALA A 103 -6.39 13.46 5.16
C ALA A 103 -5.51 14.58 5.73
N GLN A 104 -5.92 15.22 6.83
CA GLN A 104 -5.12 16.25 7.51
C GLN A 104 -3.78 15.74 8.03
N LYS A 105 -3.73 14.48 8.48
CA LYS A 105 -2.51 13.88 9.05
C LYS A 105 -1.42 13.59 8.00
N TYR A 106 -1.81 13.20 6.78
CA TYR A 106 -0.84 12.68 5.79
C TYR A 106 -0.66 13.52 4.54
N ALA A 107 -1.66 14.35 4.18
CA ALA A 107 -1.63 15.09 2.94
C ALA A 107 -0.79 16.37 3.03
N ASP A 108 0.08 16.58 2.05
CA ASP A 108 0.74 17.88 1.83
C ASP A 108 -0.20 18.87 1.11
N ARG A 109 -1.13 18.34 0.29
CA ARG A 109 -2.19 19.07 -0.42
C ARG A 109 -3.48 18.26 -0.39
N LYS A 110 -4.61 18.95 -0.28
CA LYS A 110 -5.93 18.35 -0.21
C LYS A 110 -6.83 18.94 -1.30
N LEU A 111 -7.52 18.06 -2.04
CA LEU A 111 -8.59 18.44 -2.95
C LEU A 111 -9.90 17.88 -2.42
N ILE A 112 -10.92 18.72 -2.30
CA ILE A 112 -12.26 18.28 -1.91
C ILE A 112 -13.12 18.25 -3.16
N ILE A 113 -13.73 17.08 -3.41
CA ILE A 113 -14.65 16.86 -4.53
C ILE A 113 -16.07 16.69 -3.97
N SER A 114 -17.00 17.48 -4.46
CA SER A 114 -18.41 17.36 -4.15
C SER A 114 -19.24 17.45 -5.43
N SER A 115 -20.17 16.52 -5.62
CA SER A 115 -21.04 16.45 -6.82
C SER A 115 -20.27 16.54 -8.15
N GLY A 116 -19.10 15.84 -8.22
CA GLY A 116 -18.25 15.81 -9.42
C GLY A 116 -17.45 17.09 -9.70
N LYS A 117 -17.42 18.04 -8.76
CA LYS A 117 -16.66 19.30 -8.88
C LYS A 117 -15.66 19.44 -7.75
N ILE A 118 -14.50 20.05 -8.05
CA ILE A 118 -13.53 20.45 -7.02
C ILE A 118 -14.10 21.70 -6.33
N VAL A 119 -14.30 21.63 -5.01
CA VAL A 119 -14.86 22.71 -4.21
C VAL A 119 -13.82 23.39 -3.32
N GLN A 120 -12.68 22.75 -3.11
CA GLN A 120 -11.55 23.32 -2.37
C GLN A 120 -10.23 22.62 -2.80
N SER A 121 -9.15 23.38 -2.84
CA SER A 121 -7.80 22.88 -3.11
C SER A 121 -6.80 23.48 -2.11
#